data_cdd3e8e0b06d7e333623de544e5a6e3c
#
_entry.id   cdd3e8e0b06d7e333623de544e5a6e3c
#
_cell.length_a   1.000
_cell.length_b   1.000
_cell.length_c   1.000
_cell.angle_alpha   90.00
_cell.angle_beta   90.00
_cell.angle_gamma   90.00
#
_symmetry.space_group_name_H-M   'P 1'
#
loop_
_entity.id
_entity.type
_entity.pdbx_description
1 polymer ?
#
loop_
_entity_poly.entity_id
_entity_poly.type
_entity_poly.pdbx_seq_one_letter_code
_entity_poly.pdbx_strand_id
1 'polypeptide(L)'
;MKSNFFSFSSILKKFLIFNLIVFLVLGAFTYLYLNAIKPNLIKNRSNHHLKIIDNTSDHINRLNIQFTKESATKFLLDTRFLFQNLDRVQLYDLNSNLLADTDTLDLAQDIFVISEDVQETSIDKSDENINISESEKTTQTITFNTSSYIKAYSEQKNFNDKLVISETINNNFYVMTINSVKTDGESKGYIIVSEIANDILVAVDERKNFILRTVFSIALVILIFSVFLNKYILKPIKSLVLYTKAIKEKDVKIDKHEKYLLRKDEVGQLSR
;
A
#
# COMPACT_ATOMS: atom_id res chain seq x y z
N MET A 1 -26.85 40.30 25.80
CA MET A 1 -25.95 39.27 26.35
C MET A 1 -24.81 39.00 25.35
N LYS A 2 -23.71 39.76 25.38
CA LYS A 2 -22.55 39.50 24.49
C LYS A 2 -21.68 38.48 25.19
N SER A 3 -21.57 37.27 24.62
CA SER A 3 -20.74 36.21 25.14
C SER A 3 -19.25 36.57 24.98
N ASN A 4 -18.62 37.01 26.08
CA ASN A 4 -17.17 37.20 26.16
C ASN A 4 -16.42 35.85 26.19
N PHE A 5 -16.57 35.04 25.13
CA PHE A 5 -15.99 33.70 25.08
C PHE A 5 -14.50 33.66 24.70
N PHE A 6 -13.85 34.79 24.34
CA PHE A 6 -12.47 34.80 23.86
C PHE A 6 -11.60 35.95 24.37
N SER A 7 -11.60 36.21 25.70
CA SER A 7 -10.54 37.00 26.31
C SER A 7 -9.37 36.09 26.72
N PHE A 8 -8.75 35.42 25.77
CA PHE A 8 -7.48 34.71 26.01
C PHE A 8 -6.36 35.72 26.17
N SER A 9 -5.49 35.52 27.21
CA SER A 9 -4.28 36.33 27.37
C SER A 9 -3.40 36.18 26.11
N SER A 10 -2.62 37.20 25.76
CA SER A 10 -1.75 37.20 24.56
C SER A 10 -0.83 35.97 24.52
N ILE A 11 -0.33 35.50 25.67
CA ILE A 11 0.53 34.31 25.80
C ILE A 11 -0.26 33.04 25.47
N LEU A 12 -1.49 32.89 25.97
CA LEU A 12 -2.32 31.72 25.70
C LEU A 12 -2.71 31.63 24.21
N LYS A 13 -3.01 32.76 23.57
CA LYS A 13 -3.29 32.79 22.10
C LYS A 13 -2.07 32.32 21.30
N LYS A 14 -0.88 32.82 21.64
CA LYS A 14 0.37 32.41 20.99
C LYS A 14 0.65 30.92 21.16
N PHE A 15 0.45 30.37 22.36
CA PHE A 15 0.61 28.97 22.65
C PHE A 15 -0.39 28.10 21.90
N LEU A 16 -1.67 28.52 21.81
CA LEU A 16 -2.72 27.80 21.08
C LEU A 16 -2.47 27.84 19.58
N ILE A 17 -2.03 28.97 19.04
CA ILE A 17 -1.64 29.10 17.63
C ILE A 17 -0.45 28.19 17.32
N PHE A 18 0.56 28.15 18.19
CA PHE A 18 1.71 27.27 18.01
C PHE A 18 1.29 25.80 17.96
N ASN A 19 0.46 25.34 18.92
CA ASN A 19 -0.07 23.98 18.89
C ASN A 19 -0.89 23.70 17.64
N LEU A 20 -1.71 24.65 17.16
CA LEU A 20 -2.47 24.51 15.93
C LEU A 20 -1.55 24.32 14.71
N ILE A 21 -0.44 25.07 14.63
CA ILE A 21 0.57 24.93 13.58
C ILE A 21 1.20 23.53 13.64
N VAL A 22 1.59 23.04 14.82
CA VAL A 22 2.15 21.71 15.01
C VAL A 22 1.17 20.61 14.52
N PHE A 23 -0.11 20.74 14.88
CA PHE A 23 -1.14 19.81 14.40
C PHE A 23 -1.33 19.85 12.89
N LEU A 24 -1.29 21.03 12.30
CA LEU A 24 -1.44 21.20 10.86
C LEU A 24 -0.26 20.54 10.12
N VAL A 25 0.96 20.76 10.60
CA VAL A 25 2.16 20.13 10.05
C VAL A 25 2.11 18.61 10.21
N LEU A 26 1.75 18.10 11.39
CA LEU A 26 1.61 16.67 11.63
C LEU A 26 0.54 16.05 10.71
N GLY A 27 -0.61 16.71 10.55
CA GLY A 27 -1.68 16.28 9.67
C GLY A 27 -1.24 16.25 8.20
N ALA A 28 -0.51 17.27 7.75
CA ALA A 28 0.02 17.33 6.39
C ALA A 28 0.99 16.18 6.10
N PHE A 29 1.96 15.91 6.99
CA PHE A 29 2.88 14.78 6.86
C PHE A 29 2.14 13.44 6.87
N THR A 30 1.17 13.28 7.76
CA THR A 30 0.33 12.08 7.83
C THR A 30 -0.41 11.84 6.50
N TYR A 31 -1.02 12.88 5.95
CA TYR A 31 -1.72 12.80 4.66
C TYR A 31 -0.78 12.40 3.51
N LEU A 32 0.39 13.05 3.40
CA LEU A 32 1.38 12.72 2.38
C LEU A 32 1.87 11.27 2.50
N TYR A 33 2.13 10.82 3.72
CA TYR A 33 2.58 9.46 3.98
C TYR A 33 1.51 8.43 3.61
N LEU A 34 0.24 8.66 4.01
CA LEU A 34 -0.87 7.76 3.69
C LEU A 34 -1.06 7.61 2.17
N ASN A 35 -0.95 8.71 1.42
CA ASN A 35 -1.06 8.68 -0.04
C ASN A 35 0.11 7.96 -0.72
N ALA A 36 1.28 7.90 -0.09
CA ALA A 36 2.46 7.24 -0.62
C ALA A 36 2.49 5.72 -0.37
N ILE A 37 1.70 5.18 0.56
CA ILE A 37 1.76 3.76 0.96
C ILE A 37 1.41 2.85 -0.23
N LYS A 38 0.24 3.04 -0.83
CA LYS A 38 -0.26 2.18 -1.91
C LYS A 38 0.68 2.16 -3.12
N PRO A 39 1.08 3.32 -3.69
CA PRO A 39 1.99 3.32 -4.84
C PRO A 39 3.37 2.71 -4.52
N ASN A 40 3.88 2.87 -3.29
CA ASN A 40 5.13 2.23 -2.88
C ASN A 40 5.03 0.70 -2.83
N LEU A 41 3.92 0.15 -2.32
CA LEU A 41 3.69 -1.30 -2.29
C LEU A 41 3.56 -1.86 -3.71
N ILE A 42 2.83 -1.18 -4.60
CA ILE A 42 2.72 -1.55 -6.02
C ILE A 42 4.09 -1.52 -6.69
N LYS A 43 4.88 -0.47 -6.45
CA LYS A 43 6.25 -0.35 -6.98
C LYS A 43 7.13 -1.51 -6.51
N ASN A 44 7.06 -1.90 -5.25
CA ASN A 44 7.82 -3.02 -4.72
C ASN A 44 7.42 -4.34 -5.38
N ARG A 45 6.11 -4.59 -5.55
CA ARG A 45 5.58 -5.75 -6.27
C ARG A 45 6.06 -5.77 -7.72
N SER A 46 5.93 -4.66 -8.42
CA SER A 46 6.43 -4.52 -9.79
C SER A 46 7.94 -4.73 -9.91
N ASN A 47 8.74 -4.30 -8.94
CA ASN A 47 10.18 -4.56 -8.95
C ASN A 47 10.50 -6.06 -8.76
N HIS A 48 9.65 -6.80 -8.04
CA HIS A 48 9.74 -8.26 -7.97
C HIS A 48 9.40 -8.88 -9.31
N HIS A 49 8.31 -8.47 -9.96
CA HIS A 49 7.95 -8.92 -11.31
C HIS A 49 9.08 -8.67 -12.33
N LEU A 50 9.74 -7.51 -12.26
CA LEU A 50 10.87 -7.21 -13.16
C LEU A 50 12.00 -8.20 -13.01
N LYS A 51 12.39 -8.55 -11.79
CA LYS A 51 13.45 -9.56 -11.57
C LYS A 51 13.08 -10.89 -12.21
N ILE A 52 11.81 -11.27 -12.15
CA ILE A 52 11.32 -12.50 -12.80
C ILE A 52 11.37 -12.34 -14.32
N ILE A 53 10.91 -11.21 -14.86
CA ILE A 53 10.95 -10.92 -16.29
C ILE A 53 12.40 -10.93 -16.79
N ASP A 54 13.32 -10.28 -16.10
CA ASP A 54 14.73 -10.21 -16.46
C ASP A 54 15.36 -11.61 -16.46
N ASN A 55 15.12 -12.41 -15.40
CA ASN A 55 15.59 -13.80 -15.35
C ASN A 55 14.99 -14.65 -16.48
N THR A 56 13.71 -14.47 -16.76
CA THR A 56 13.02 -15.18 -17.84
C THR A 56 13.57 -14.78 -19.21
N SER A 57 13.83 -13.49 -19.41
CA SER A 57 14.46 -12.96 -20.62
C SER A 57 15.86 -13.52 -20.82
N ASP A 58 16.66 -13.60 -19.76
CA ASP A 58 17.99 -14.21 -19.79
C ASP A 58 17.93 -15.70 -20.14
N HIS A 59 16.97 -16.44 -19.61
CA HIS A 59 16.74 -17.84 -19.96
C HIS A 59 16.35 -18.01 -21.44
N ILE A 60 15.43 -17.18 -21.92
CA ILE A 60 15.01 -17.19 -23.34
C ILE A 60 16.23 -16.94 -24.23
N ASN A 61 17.06 -15.96 -23.88
CA ASN A 61 18.26 -15.63 -24.65
C ASN A 61 19.30 -16.75 -24.63
N ARG A 62 19.59 -17.33 -23.46
CA ARG A 62 20.58 -18.44 -23.32
C ARG A 62 20.18 -19.69 -24.07
N LEU A 63 18.88 -20.00 -24.11
CA LEU A 63 18.34 -21.17 -24.79
C LEU A 63 18.01 -20.88 -26.26
N ASN A 64 18.22 -19.64 -26.71
CA ASN A 64 17.90 -19.16 -28.06
C ASN A 64 16.46 -19.51 -28.50
N ILE A 65 15.49 -19.27 -27.58
CA ILE A 65 14.09 -19.59 -27.80
C ILE A 65 13.53 -18.66 -28.86
N GLN A 66 12.94 -19.22 -29.90
CA GLN A 66 12.25 -18.44 -30.91
C GLN A 66 10.87 -18.00 -30.41
N PHE A 67 10.48 -16.75 -30.73
CA PHE A 67 9.16 -16.19 -30.37
C PHE A 67 8.06 -16.74 -31.31
N THR A 68 7.87 -18.06 -31.28
CA THR A 68 6.77 -18.77 -31.92
C THR A 68 5.85 -19.38 -30.86
N LYS A 69 4.59 -19.62 -31.18
CA LYS A 69 3.60 -20.18 -30.25
C LYS A 69 4.09 -21.50 -29.64
N GLU A 70 4.62 -22.40 -30.44
CA GLU A 70 5.10 -23.72 -30.01
C GLU A 70 6.29 -23.60 -29.05
N SER A 71 7.32 -22.83 -29.44
CA SER A 71 8.52 -22.65 -28.63
C SER A 71 8.23 -21.92 -27.33
N ALA A 72 7.37 -20.90 -27.35
CA ALA A 72 6.97 -20.15 -26.17
C ALA A 72 6.15 -21.00 -25.18
N THR A 73 5.21 -21.81 -25.71
CA THR A 73 4.40 -22.73 -24.88
C THR A 73 5.30 -23.80 -24.23
N LYS A 74 6.19 -24.44 -25.02
CA LYS A 74 7.14 -25.41 -24.48
C LYS A 74 8.04 -24.79 -23.41
N PHE A 75 8.55 -23.58 -23.66
CA PHE A 75 9.39 -22.87 -22.70
C PHE A 75 8.65 -22.60 -21.38
N LEU A 76 7.41 -22.11 -21.42
CA LEU A 76 6.63 -21.87 -20.19
C LEU A 76 6.31 -23.18 -19.45
N LEU A 77 6.09 -24.28 -20.17
CA LEU A 77 5.91 -25.60 -19.54
C LEU A 77 7.19 -26.07 -18.82
N ASP A 78 8.32 -26.02 -19.50
CA ASP A 78 9.60 -26.48 -18.97
C ASP A 78 10.05 -25.61 -17.79
N THR A 79 9.66 -24.33 -17.75
CA THR A 79 10.05 -23.36 -16.71
C THR A 79 8.92 -23.04 -15.71
N ARG A 80 7.82 -23.80 -15.73
CA ARG A 80 6.63 -23.57 -14.89
C ARG A 80 6.96 -23.39 -13.40
N PHE A 81 7.95 -24.11 -12.88
CA PHE A 81 8.39 -24.02 -11.49
C PHE A 81 8.91 -22.62 -11.10
N LEU A 82 9.39 -21.82 -12.08
CA LEU A 82 9.86 -20.45 -11.82
C LEU A 82 8.69 -19.48 -11.56
N PHE A 83 7.48 -19.87 -11.95
CA PHE A 83 6.29 -19.02 -11.90
C PHE A 83 5.28 -19.45 -10.84
N GLN A 84 5.62 -20.41 -9.98
CA GLN A 84 4.69 -20.99 -8.98
C GLN A 84 4.02 -19.98 -8.05
N ASN A 85 4.70 -18.85 -7.80
CA ASN A 85 4.20 -17.79 -6.91
C ASN A 85 3.50 -16.66 -7.67
N LEU A 86 3.29 -16.82 -8.96
CA LEU A 86 2.62 -15.84 -9.81
C LEU A 86 1.29 -16.42 -10.28
N ASP A 87 0.29 -15.57 -10.40
CA ASP A 87 -1.01 -16.02 -10.89
C ASP A 87 -0.97 -16.26 -12.40
N ARG A 88 -0.27 -15.39 -13.15
CA ARG A 88 -0.24 -15.50 -14.60
C ARG A 88 0.98 -14.86 -15.22
N VAL A 89 1.59 -15.57 -16.16
CA VAL A 89 2.67 -15.08 -17.02
C VAL A 89 2.28 -15.31 -18.49
N GLN A 90 2.41 -14.27 -19.28
CA GLN A 90 2.03 -14.27 -20.68
C GLN A 90 3.19 -13.79 -21.56
N LEU A 91 3.41 -14.47 -22.67
CA LEU A 91 4.39 -14.10 -23.69
C LEU A 91 3.66 -13.61 -24.96
N TYR A 92 4.11 -12.50 -25.50
CA TYR A 92 3.54 -11.88 -26.69
C TYR A 92 4.64 -11.61 -27.73
N ASP A 93 4.27 -11.68 -29.01
CA ASP A 93 5.13 -11.23 -30.10
C ASP A 93 5.13 -9.68 -30.22
N LEU A 94 5.93 -9.18 -31.16
CA LEU A 94 5.99 -7.73 -31.45
C LEU A 94 4.67 -7.15 -32.00
N ASN A 95 3.81 -8.01 -32.57
CA ASN A 95 2.51 -7.62 -33.11
C ASN A 95 1.40 -7.68 -32.05
N SER A 96 1.76 -7.90 -30.78
CA SER A 96 0.81 -8.06 -29.66
C SER A 96 -0.06 -9.31 -29.75
N ASN A 97 0.36 -10.34 -30.47
CA ASN A 97 -0.30 -11.64 -30.49
C ASN A 97 0.17 -12.46 -29.29
N LEU A 98 -0.76 -13.10 -28.59
CA LEU A 98 -0.46 -14.01 -27.48
C LEU A 98 0.22 -15.28 -28.03
N LEU A 99 1.43 -15.55 -27.57
CA LEU A 99 2.18 -16.75 -27.91
C LEU A 99 1.95 -17.88 -26.90
N ALA A 100 2.03 -17.56 -25.61
CA ALA A 100 1.85 -18.52 -24.53
C ALA A 100 1.34 -17.85 -23.26
N ASP A 101 0.62 -18.63 -22.44
CA ASP A 101 -0.03 -18.16 -21.21
C ASP A 101 -0.03 -19.30 -20.19
N THR A 102 0.48 -19.04 -18.99
CA THR A 102 0.55 -20.04 -17.92
C THR A 102 -0.84 -20.53 -17.47
N ASP A 103 -1.87 -19.68 -17.58
CA ASP A 103 -3.25 -20.02 -17.21
C ASP A 103 -3.88 -21.04 -18.15
N THR A 104 -3.45 -21.07 -19.42
CA THR A 104 -3.99 -21.98 -20.44
C THR A 104 -3.14 -23.22 -20.65
N LEU A 105 -1.96 -23.33 -20.04
CA LEU A 105 -1.07 -24.48 -20.20
C LEU A 105 -1.71 -25.78 -19.69
N ASP A 106 -2.54 -25.72 -18.65
CA ASP A 106 -3.21 -26.88 -18.07
C ASP A 106 -4.43 -27.33 -18.89
N LEU A 107 -4.91 -26.49 -19.82
CA LEU A 107 -6.06 -26.78 -20.67
C LEU A 107 -5.67 -27.42 -22.03
N ALA A 108 -4.37 -27.44 -22.35
CA ALA A 108 -3.89 -28.10 -23.55
C ALA A 108 -3.93 -29.63 -23.36
N GLN A 109 -5.00 -30.24 -23.85
CA GLN A 109 -5.26 -31.70 -23.74
C GLN A 109 -4.14 -32.58 -24.35
N ASP A 110 -3.23 -32.03 -25.12
CA ASP A 110 -2.14 -32.78 -25.79
C ASP A 110 -0.96 -33.12 -24.84
N ILE A 111 -1.02 -32.68 -23.55
CA ILE A 111 0.05 -32.92 -22.58
C ILE A 111 -0.18 -34.18 -21.75
N PHE A 112 -1.41 -34.65 -21.69
CA PHE A 112 -1.70 -35.98 -21.16
C PHE A 112 -1.46 -37.02 -22.23
N VAL A 113 -0.20 -37.35 -22.48
CA VAL A 113 0.14 -38.62 -23.09
C VAL A 113 -0.40 -39.67 -22.13
N ILE A 114 -1.56 -40.22 -22.45
CA ILE A 114 -2.07 -41.41 -21.81
C ILE A 114 -0.99 -42.48 -22.09
N SER A 115 -0.21 -42.80 -21.07
CA SER A 115 0.61 -44.00 -21.15
C SER A 115 -0.39 -45.16 -21.15
N GLU A 116 -0.60 -45.71 -22.34
CA GLU A 116 -1.48 -46.85 -22.64
C GLU A 116 -0.96 -48.16 -22.02
N ASP A 117 -0.34 -48.16 -20.88
CA ASP A 117 0.10 -49.38 -20.20
C ASP A 117 -0.23 -49.38 -18.70
N VAL A 118 -1.49 -49.17 -18.36
CA VAL A 118 -2.02 -49.65 -17.10
C VAL A 118 -2.95 -50.82 -17.38
N GLN A 119 -2.41 -52.06 -17.22
CA GLN A 119 -3.23 -53.25 -17.13
C GLN A 119 -4.20 -53.11 -15.95
N GLU A 120 -5.48 -52.96 -16.28
CA GLU A 120 -6.55 -53.03 -15.29
C GLU A 120 -6.60 -54.44 -14.71
N THR A 121 -6.09 -54.60 -13.51
CA THR A 121 -6.44 -55.80 -12.70
C THR A 121 -7.82 -55.56 -12.13
N SER A 122 -8.80 -56.29 -12.68
CA SER A 122 -10.19 -56.29 -12.25
C SER A 122 -10.29 -56.69 -10.78
N ILE A 123 -10.70 -55.79 -9.97
CA ILE A 123 -11.21 -56.07 -8.59
C ILE A 123 -12.71 -55.93 -8.63
N ASP A 124 -13.36 -57.01 -8.12
CA ASP A 124 -14.77 -57.25 -8.13
C ASP A 124 -15.66 -56.09 -7.62
N LYS A 125 -16.84 -56.06 -8.22
CA LYS A 125 -17.97 -55.18 -7.96
C LYS A 125 -18.44 -55.25 -6.52
N SER A 126 -18.60 -54.10 -5.90
CA SER A 126 -19.69 -53.84 -4.98
C SER A 126 -20.23 -52.42 -5.23
N ASP A 127 -21.51 -52.35 -5.48
CA ASP A 127 -22.30 -51.17 -5.79
C ASP A 127 -22.24 -50.14 -4.66
N GLU A 128 -21.77 -48.96 -4.97
CA GLU A 128 -22.21 -47.75 -4.29
C GLU A 128 -22.25 -46.61 -5.32
N ASN A 129 -23.49 -46.15 -5.58
CA ASN A 129 -23.76 -44.93 -6.34
C ASN A 129 -23.17 -43.70 -5.63
N ILE A 130 -21.97 -43.31 -5.98
CA ILE A 130 -21.46 -41.99 -5.67
C ILE A 130 -21.85 -41.09 -6.83
N ASN A 131 -22.91 -40.31 -6.63
CA ASN A 131 -23.20 -39.12 -7.43
C ASN A 131 -22.06 -38.14 -7.20
N ILE A 132 -21.05 -38.21 -8.04
CA ILE A 132 -20.08 -37.12 -8.19
C ILE A 132 -20.84 -36.02 -8.89
N SER A 133 -21.38 -35.09 -8.12
CA SER A 133 -21.75 -33.78 -8.64
C SER A 133 -20.45 -33.16 -9.16
N GLU A 134 -20.31 -33.15 -10.48
CA GLU A 134 -19.34 -32.30 -11.17
C GLU A 134 -19.61 -30.87 -10.69
N SER A 135 -18.87 -30.45 -9.70
CA SER A 135 -18.69 -29.05 -9.42
C SER A 135 -17.90 -28.51 -10.60
N GLU A 136 -18.61 -28.05 -11.64
CA GLU A 136 -18.07 -27.16 -12.64
C GLU A 136 -17.43 -25.99 -11.88
N LYS A 137 -16.13 -26.10 -11.61
CA LYS A 137 -15.29 -24.93 -11.41
C LYS A 137 -15.32 -24.18 -12.73
N THR A 138 -16.32 -23.31 -12.86
CA THR A 138 -16.32 -22.27 -13.88
C THR A 138 -15.09 -21.44 -13.60
N THR A 139 -13.97 -21.83 -14.19
CA THR A 139 -12.76 -21.01 -14.25
C THR A 139 -13.16 -19.81 -15.08
N GLN A 140 -13.64 -18.76 -14.43
CA GLN A 140 -13.87 -17.48 -15.10
C GLN A 140 -12.51 -17.00 -15.57
N THR A 141 -12.20 -17.31 -16.82
CA THR A 141 -11.00 -16.82 -17.49
C THR A 141 -11.09 -15.29 -17.47
N ILE A 142 -10.33 -14.67 -16.59
CA ILE A 142 -10.31 -13.22 -16.47
C ILE A 142 -9.65 -12.70 -17.75
N THR A 143 -10.45 -12.17 -18.65
CA THR A 143 -9.97 -11.54 -19.87
C THR A 143 -9.47 -10.14 -19.55
N PHE A 144 -8.18 -10.03 -19.25
CA PHE A 144 -7.53 -8.72 -19.26
C PHE A 144 -7.49 -8.17 -20.68
N ASN A 145 -7.68 -6.89 -20.85
CA ASN A 145 -7.46 -6.23 -22.13
C ASN A 145 -5.97 -6.03 -22.40
N THR A 146 -5.19 -7.13 -22.31
CA THR A 146 -3.74 -7.12 -22.37
C THR A 146 -3.20 -6.58 -23.68
N SER A 147 -3.93 -6.77 -24.79
CA SER A 147 -3.54 -6.22 -26.10
C SER A 147 -3.52 -4.68 -26.10
N SER A 148 -4.46 -4.04 -25.41
CA SER A 148 -4.46 -2.57 -25.30
C SER A 148 -3.31 -2.06 -24.43
N TYR A 149 -2.92 -2.80 -23.39
CA TYR A 149 -1.80 -2.45 -22.54
C TYR A 149 -0.46 -2.61 -23.23
N ILE A 150 -0.29 -3.67 -24.04
CA ILE A 150 0.91 -3.85 -24.87
C ILE A 150 1.02 -2.74 -25.91
N LYS A 151 -0.09 -2.37 -26.53
CA LYS A 151 -0.12 -1.25 -27.48
C LYS A 151 0.28 0.06 -26.80
N ALA A 152 -0.29 0.35 -25.64
CA ALA A 152 0.10 1.53 -24.84
C ALA A 152 1.59 1.48 -24.45
N TYR A 153 2.14 0.30 -24.13
CA TYR A 153 3.56 0.13 -23.84
C TYR A 153 4.43 0.37 -25.07
N SER A 154 4.05 -0.16 -26.24
CA SER A 154 4.79 0.00 -27.49
C SER A 154 4.78 1.43 -28.03
N GLU A 155 3.74 2.21 -27.73
CA GLU A 155 3.62 3.63 -28.10
C GLU A 155 4.43 4.57 -27.18
N GLN A 156 4.89 4.09 -26.02
CA GLN A 156 5.78 4.88 -25.16
C GLN A 156 7.15 5.07 -25.81
N LYS A 157 7.57 6.32 -26.00
CA LYS A 157 8.84 6.67 -26.69
C LYS A 157 10.11 6.16 -26.01
N ASN A 158 10.04 5.76 -24.74
CA ASN A 158 11.16 5.23 -23.97
C ASN A 158 10.98 3.73 -23.73
N PHE A 159 11.38 2.90 -24.67
CA PHE A 159 11.37 1.42 -24.61
C PHE A 159 12.16 0.80 -23.43
N ASN A 160 12.77 1.60 -22.58
CA ASN A 160 13.55 1.11 -21.44
C ASN A 160 12.75 1.09 -20.12
N ASP A 161 11.57 1.70 -20.11
CA ASP A 161 10.77 1.78 -18.90
C ASP A 161 9.66 0.74 -18.91
N LYS A 162 9.57 -0.03 -17.84
CA LYS A 162 8.47 -0.94 -17.58
C LYS A 162 7.14 -0.19 -17.56
N LEU A 163 6.07 -0.83 -17.99
CA LEU A 163 4.71 -0.38 -17.74
C LEU A 163 4.13 -1.16 -16.55
N VAL A 164 3.64 -0.43 -15.55
CA VAL A 164 2.99 -1.00 -14.38
C VAL A 164 1.53 -0.58 -14.37
N ILE A 165 0.65 -1.56 -14.33
CA ILE A 165 -0.80 -1.37 -14.29
C ILE A 165 -1.30 -1.99 -13.00
N SER A 166 -2.20 -1.30 -12.32
CA SER A 166 -2.90 -1.84 -11.15
C SER A 166 -4.38 -1.53 -11.25
N GLU A 167 -5.19 -2.57 -11.23
CA GLU A 167 -6.65 -2.43 -11.34
C GLU A 167 -7.38 -3.50 -10.51
N THR A 168 -8.66 -3.24 -10.27
CA THR A 168 -9.53 -4.18 -9.55
C THR A 168 -10.50 -4.79 -10.55
N ILE A 169 -10.44 -6.12 -10.71
CA ILE A 169 -11.30 -6.90 -11.60
C ILE A 169 -11.96 -8.00 -10.78
N ASN A 170 -13.27 -8.15 -10.88
CA ASN A 170 -14.02 -9.18 -10.15
C ASN A 170 -13.69 -9.22 -8.64
N ASN A 171 -13.59 -8.05 -8.02
CA ASN A 171 -13.26 -7.88 -6.60
C ASN A 171 -11.84 -8.28 -6.18
N ASN A 172 -10.97 -8.63 -7.13
CA ASN A 172 -9.54 -8.87 -6.89
C ASN A 172 -8.71 -7.70 -7.40
N PHE A 173 -7.75 -7.27 -6.59
CA PHE A 173 -6.79 -6.24 -6.97
C PHE A 173 -5.59 -6.89 -7.63
N TYR A 174 -5.32 -6.50 -8.88
CA TYR A 174 -4.22 -7.04 -9.69
C TYR A 174 -3.11 -6.00 -9.83
N VAL A 175 -1.87 -6.49 -9.80
CA VAL A 175 -0.70 -5.73 -10.24
C VAL A 175 -0.11 -6.46 -11.43
N MET A 176 -0.01 -5.76 -12.56
CA MET A 176 0.56 -6.26 -13.81
C MET A 176 1.80 -5.45 -14.15
N THR A 177 2.83 -6.14 -14.62
CA THR A 177 4.08 -5.51 -15.08
C THR A 177 4.39 -6.03 -16.48
N ILE A 178 4.61 -5.10 -17.39
CA ILE A 178 4.96 -5.36 -18.79
C ILE A 178 6.38 -4.91 -19.02
N ASN A 179 7.18 -5.75 -19.65
CA ASN A 179 8.51 -5.39 -20.13
C ASN A 179 8.81 -6.12 -21.45
N SER A 180 9.70 -5.54 -22.26
CA SER A 180 10.16 -6.16 -23.51
C SER A 180 11.27 -7.16 -23.24
N VAL A 181 11.25 -8.28 -23.97
CA VAL A 181 12.37 -9.20 -24.09
C VAL A 181 13.31 -8.72 -25.18
N LYS A 182 14.56 -8.49 -24.83
CA LYS A 182 15.58 -7.99 -25.75
C LYS A 182 16.65 -9.06 -25.97
N THR A 183 17.03 -9.28 -27.23
CA THR A 183 18.17 -10.11 -27.61
C THR A 183 19.06 -9.24 -28.48
N ASP A 184 20.35 -9.13 -28.12
CA ASP A 184 21.33 -8.30 -28.83
C ASP A 184 20.91 -6.83 -29.02
N GLY A 185 20.13 -6.31 -28.05
CA GLY A 185 19.64 -4.92 -28.08
C GLY A 185 18.33 -4.71 -28.86
N GLU A 186 17.85 -5.71 -29.58
CA GLU A 186 16.56 -5.68 -30.28
C GLU A 186 15.44 -6.31 -29.47
N SER A 187 14.26 -5.70 -29.47
CA SER A 187 13.07 -6.30 -28.86
C SER A 187 12.59 -7.47 -29.71
N LYS A 188 12.36 -8.63 -29.11
CA LYS A 188 11.81 -9.82 -29.75
C LYS A 188 10.35 -10.09 -29.39
N GLY A 189 9.87 -9.52 -28.30
CA GLY A 189 8.50 -9.66 -27.82
C GLY A 189 8.33 -9.03 -26.45
N TYR A 190 7.20 -9.34 -25.80
CA TYR A 190 6.82 -8.78 -24.50
C TYR A 190 6.50 -9.89 -23.52
N ILE A 191 6.83 -9.65 -22.24
CA ILE A 191 6.41 -10.48 -21.12
C ILE A 191 5.47 -9.63 -20.26
N ILE A 192 4.34 -10.22 -19.90
CA ILE A 192 3.40 -9.68 -18.89
C ILE A 192 3.40 -10.63 -17.71
N VAL A 193 3.65 -10.09 -16.53
CA VAL A 193 3.49 -10.78 -15.25
C VAL A 193 2.32 -10.16 -14.53
N SER A 194 1.35 -10.97 -14.15
CA SER A 194 0.15 -10.55 -13.40
C SER A 194 0.08 -11.31 -12.09
N GLU A 195 -0.27 -10.61 -11.02
CA GLU A 195 -0.42 -11.19 -9.68
C GLU A 195 -1.60 -10.56 -8.96
N ILE A 196 -2.39 -11.40 -8.24
CA ILE A 196 -3.42 -10.94 -7.31
C ILE A 196 -2.71 -10.32 -6.10
N ALA A 197 -2.97 -9.06 -5.85
CA ALA A 197 -2.30 -8.27 -4.83
C ALA A 197 -3.30 -7.70 -3.80
N ASN A 198 -4.29 -8.49 -3.41
CA ASN A 198 -5.27 -8.13 -2.39
C ASN A 198 -4.61 -7.84 -1.03
N ASP A 199 -3.48 -8.49 -0.74
CA ASP A 199 -2.64 -8.24 0.41
C ASP A 199 -2.17 -6.78 0.48
N ILE A 200 -1.95 -6.12 -0.66
CA ILE A 200 -1.61 -4.69 -0.71
C ILE A 200 -2.76 -3.86 -0.14
N LEU A 201 -4.02 -4.16 -0.48
CA LEU A 201 -5.17 -3.42 0.02
C LEU A 201 -5.31 -3.60 1.54
N VAL A 202 -5.18 -4.83 2.02
CA VAL A 202 -5.20 -5.14 3.46
C VAL A 202 -4.07 -4.41 4.19
N ALA A 203 -2.84 -4.51 3.68
CA ALA A 203 -1.69 -3.83 4.27
C ALA A 203 -1.83 -2.29 4.28
N VAL A 204 -2.45 -1.71 3.25
CA VAL A 204 -2.77 -0.27 3.21
C VAL A 204 -3.75 0.10 4.32
N ASP A 205 -4.84 -0.66 4.47
CA ASP A 205 -5.87 -0.38 5.48
C ASP A 205 -5.34 -0.57 6.91
N GLU A 206 -4.57 -1.63 7.16
CA GLU A 206 -3.92 -1.84 8.46
C GLU A 206 -2.97 -0.70 8.83
N ARG A 207 -2.08 -0.31 7.92
CA ARG A 207 -1.15 0.80 8.13
C ARG A 207 -1.87 2.13 8.31
N LYS A 208 -2.91 2.39 7.51
CA LYS A 208 -3.75 3.59 7.65
C LYS A 208 -4.39 3.66 9.02
N ASN A 209 -5.01 2.58 9.47
CA ASN A 209 -5.67 2.50 10.77
C ASN A 209 -4.66 2.65 11.92
N PHE A 210 -3.49 2.02 11.83
CA PHE A 210 -2.42 2.18 12.81
C PHE A 210 -1.95 3.62 12.92
N ILE A 211 -1.66 4.27 11.78
CA ILE A 211 -1.18 5.66 11.74
C ILE A 211 -2.24 6.61 12.29
N LEU A 212 -3.51 6.46 11.90
CA LEU A 212 -4.59 7.30 12.41
C LEU A 212 -4.74 7.17 13.92
N ARG A 213 -4.68 5.95 14.47
CA ARG A 213 -4.73 5.73 15.93
C ARG A 213 -3.53 6.37 16.63
N THR A 214 -2.33 6.24 16.06
CA THR A 214 -1.11 6.82 16.63
C THR A 214 -1.17 8.35 16.63
N VAL A 215 -1.57 8.96 15.51
CA VAL A 215 -1.72 10.42 15.39
C VAL A 215 -2.77 10.93 16.36
N PHE A 216 -3.90 10.24 16.48
CA PHE A 216 -4.95 10.59 17.44
C PHE A 216 -4.47 10.50 18.89
N SER A 217 -3.70 9.47 19.25
CA SER A 217 -3.12 9.32 20.58
C SER A 217 -2.13 10.45 20.91
N ILE A 218 -1.26 10.82 19.96
CA ILE A 218 -0.34 11.94 20.11
C ILE A 218 -1.11 13.25 20.28
N ALA A 219 -2.15 13.48 19.47
CA ALA A 219 -3.00 14.64 19.54
C ALA A 219 -3.65 14.78 20.94
N LEU A 220 -4.17 13.66 21.46
CA LEU A 220 -4.79 13.63 22.79
C LEU A 220 -3.78 13.96 23.90
N VAL A 221 -2.57 13.41 23.84
CA VAL A 221 -1.49 13.72 24.82
C VAL A 221 -1.14 15.20 24.78
N ILE A 222 -0.97 15.79 23.57
CA ILE A 222 -0.67 17.22 23.43
C ILE A 222 -1.82 18.06 23.99
N LEU A 223 -3.07 17.67 23.75
CA LEU A 223 -4.25 18.38 24.27
C LEU A 223 -4.27 18.35 25.82
N ILE A 224 -4.08 17.17 26.44
CA ILE A 224 -4.03 17.02 27.89
C ILE A 224 -2.91 17.89 28.46
N PHE A 225 -1.71 17.82 27.85
CA PHE A 225 -0.57 18.61 28.28
C PHE A 225 -0.83 20.12 28.13
N SER A 226 -1.49 20.55 27.09
CA SER A 226 -1.89 21.94 26.87
C SER A 226 -2.84 22.46 27.96
N VAL A 227 -3.84 21.64 28.33
CA VAL A 227 -4.75 21.97 29.43
C VAL A 227 -4.01 22.05 30.76
N PHE A 228 -3.09 21.11 31.02
CA PHE A 228 -2.25 21.09 32.20
C PHE A 228 -1.38 22.36 32.32
N LEU A 229 -0.64 22.70 31.25
CA LEU A 229 0.18 23.91 31.19
C LEU A 229 -0.65 25.18 31.45
N ASN A 230 -1.83 25.25 30.82
CA ASN A 230 -2.71 26.41 31.03
C ASN A 230 -3.14 26.55 32.49
N LYS A 231 -3.57 25.45 33.14
CA LYS A 231 -4.11 25.46 34.49
C LYS A 231 -3.03 25.66 35.54
N TYR A 232 -1.89 24.99 35.40
CA TYR A 232 -0.88 24.95 36.48
C TYR A 232 0.25 25.95 36.30
N ILE A 233 0.52 26.45 35.11
CA ILE A 233 1.63 27.34 34.81
C ILE A 233 1.13 28.71 34.32
N LEU A 234 0.36 28.76 33.25
CA LEU A 234 0.02 30.04 32.59
C LEU A 234 -0.94 30.88 33.42
N LYS A 235 -1.96 30.30 34.06
CA LYS A 235 -2.89 31.04 34.92
C LYS A 235 -2.21 31.63 36.13
N PRO A 236 -1.39 30.90 36.93
CA PRO A 236 -0.66 31.46 38.04
C PRO A 236 0.29 32.59 37.61
N ILE A 237 1.11 32.41 36.58
CA ILE A 237 2.03 33.45 36.11
C ILE A 237 1.27 34.71 35.71
N LYS A 238 0.14 34.56 34.98
CA LYS A 238 -0.69 35.72 34.64
C LYS A 238 -1.22 36.45 35.87
N SER A 239 -1.63 35.71 36.90
CA SER A 239 -2.10 36.30 38.15
C SER A 239 -1.00 37.07 38.84
N LEU A 240 0.24 36.55 38.88
CA LEU A 240 1.40 37.24 39.45
C LEU A 240 1.73 38.54 38.70
N VAL A 241 1.73 38.49 37.35
CA VAL A 241 1.97 39.69 36.53
C VAL A 241 0.91 40.77 36.78
N LEU A 242 -0.35 40.38 36.88
CA LEU A 242 -1.44 41.33 37.19
C LEU A 242 -1.29 41.91 38.58
N TYR A 243 -0.87 41.11 39.56
CA TYR A 243 -0.61 41.57 40.92
C TYR A 243 0.56 42.56 40.97
N THR A 244 1.68 42.25 40.35
CA THR A 244 2.83 43.16 40.26
C THR A 244 2.45 44.50 39.61
N LYS A 245 1.59 44.46 38.59
CA LYS A 245 1.06 45.68 37.96
C LYS A 245 0.16 46.48 38.89
N ALA A 246 -0.74 45.83 39.63
CA ALA A 246 -1.63 46.49 40.62
C ALA A 246 -0.86 47.13 41.77
N ILE A 247 0.23 46.51 42.26
CA ILE A 247 1.12 47.13 43.27
C ILE A 247 1.75 48.41 42.72
N LYS A 248 2.23 48.38 41.48
CA LYS A 248 2.84 49.55 40.82
C LYS A 248 1.85 50.71 40.67
N GLU A 249 0.57 50.42 40.43
CA GLU A 249 -0.50 51.39 40.22
C GLU A 249 -1.18 51.81 41.55
N LYS A 250 -0.71 51.31 42.72
CA LYS A 250 -1.25 51.57 44.06
C LYS A 250 -2.74 51.18 44.28
N ASP A 251 -3.25 50.29 43.39
CA ASP A 251 -4.65 49.84 43.45
C ASP A 251 -4.69 48.38 43.97
N VAL A 252 -4.33 48.19 45.23
CA VAL A 252 -4.15 46.85 45.81
C VAL A 252 -5.43 46.37 46.49
N LYS A 253 -6.20 45.49 45.84
CA LYS A 253 -7.16 44.59 46.49
C LYS A 253 -6.46 43.23 46.74
N ILE A 254 -6.07 43.00 47.98
CA ILE A 254 -5.17 41.90 48.43
C ILE A 254 -5.82 40.49 48.36
N ASP A 255 -7.13 40.39 48.27
CA ASP A 255 -7.89 39.17 48.56
C ASP A 255 -7.69 37.95 47.62
N LYS A 256 -7.12 38.13 46.44
CA LYS A 256 -6.98 37.02 45.48
C LYS A 256 -5.61 36.34 45.44
N HIS A 257 -4.64 36.84 46.20
CA HIS A 257 -3.24 36.39 46.11
C HIS A 257 -2.87 35.29 47.11
N GLU A 258 -3.61 35.18 48.21
CA GLU A 258 -3.35 34.25 49.31
C GLU A 258 -3.22 32.78 48.84
N LYS A 259 -4.01 32.41 47.83
CA LYS A 259 -3.98 31.07 47.25
C LYS A 259 -2.66 30.68 46.56
N TYR A 260 -1.92 31.67 46.06
CA TYR A 260 -0.63 31.41 45.37
C TYR A 260 0.54 31.46 46.35
N LEU A 261 0.43 32.20 47.44
CA LEU A 261 1.40 32.24 48.55
C LEU A 261 1.50 30.89 49.29
N LEU A 262 0.42 30.10 49.31
CA LEU A 262 0.35 28.80 49.96
C LEU A 262 0.96 27.66 49.10
N ARG A 263 1.36 27.92 47.86
CA ARG A 263 1.99 26.92 47.03
C ARG A 263 3.44 26.66 47.46
N LYS A 264 3.86 25.38 47.37
CA LYS A 264 5.22 24.95 47.75
C LYS A 264 6.15 24.77 46.54
N ASP A 265 5.66 25.05 45.34
CA ASP A 265 6.42 24.96 44.09
C ASP A 265 7.10 26.29 43.70
N GLU A 266 7.80 26.31 42.56
CA GLU A 266 8.55 27.46 42.02
C GLU A 266 7.62 28.68 41.84
N VAL A 267 6.35 28.45 41.47
CA VAL A 267 5.35 29.51 41.34
C VAL A 267 5.02 30.11 42.70
N GLY A 268 4.99 29.29 43.75
CA GLY A 268 4.83 29.75 45.13
C GLY A 268 6.05 30.56 45.66
N GLN A 269 7.26 30.15 45.27
CA GLN A 269 8.47 30.91 45.59
C GLN A 269 8.49 32.26 44.87
N LEU A 270 8.06 32.34 43.63
CA LEU A 270 7.98 33.58 42.86
C LEU A 270 6.90 34.55 43.39
N SER A 271 5.92 34.03 44.13
CA SER A 271 4.83 34.84 44.71
C SER A 271 5.11 35.41 46.11
N ARG A 272 6.18 34.99 46.74
CA ARG A 272 6.68 35.48 48.04
C ARG A 272 7.66 36.64 47.86
#